data_1cda8845025413ea79215f38ead34c65
#
_entry.id   1cda8845025413ea79215f38ead34c65
#
_cell.length_a   1.000
_cell.length_b   1.000
_cell.length_c   1.000
_cell.angle_alpha   90.00
_cell.angle_beta   90.00
_cell.angle_gamma   90.00
#
_symmetry.space_group_name_H-M   'P 1'
#
loop_
_entity.id
_entity.type
_entity.pdbx_description
1 polymer ?
#
loop_
_entity_poly.entity_id
_entity_poly.type
_entity_poly.pdbx_seq_one_letter_code
_entity_poly.pdbx_strand_id
1 'polypeptide(L)'
;IGPSRTKWWGTDRHIVIYYTTKAKSEVYFVTSVPEPAEWLTRESWSAKGDVRELRAAYDDFHQDVRNVLHACPDCHKWAILERESLRRWSDGRVALLGDAAHPMTPYMAQGAATSIEDAAVLARCLDAVKGEDIEGAFKRYEAHRKPRTSVVQAISSANTWMRQETNPDWLYG
;
A
#
# COMPACT_ATOMS: atom_id res chain seq x y z
N ILE A 1 -8.67 -20.74 7.97
CA ILE A 1 -8.65 -19.26 7.83
C ILE A 1 -9.63 -18.71 8.85
N GLY A 2 -9.20 -17.72 9.66
CA GLY A 2 -10.04 -17.09 10.67
C GLY A 2 -11.30 -16.43 10.09
N PRO A 3 -12.24 -15.99 10.95
CA PRO A 3 -13.54 -15.48 10.50
C PRO A 3 -13.47 -14.15 9.73
N SER A 4 -12.34 -13.46 9.78
CA SER A 4 -12.15 -12.16 9.13
C SER A 4 -10.88 -12.15 8.29
N ARG A 5 -9.92 -11.33 8.64
CA ARG A 5 -8.62 -11.20 7.99
C ARG A 5 -7.55 -11.82 8.88
N THR A 6 -6.69 -12.66 8.29
CA THR A 6 -5.55 -13.26 8.98
C THR A 6 -4.27 -12.81 8.30
N LYS A 7 -3.29 -12.39 9.08
CA LYS A 7 -1.95 -12.07 8.60
C LYS A 7 -0.96 -13.07 9.18
N TRP A 8 -0.16 -13.66 8.33
CA TRP A 8 0.90 -14.61 8.65
C TRP A 8 2.25 -13.95 8.39
N TRP A 9 3.16 -14.09 9.32
CA TRP A 9 4.46 -13.42 9.29
C TRP A 9 5.57 -14.46 9.29
N GLY A 10 6.52 -14.30 8.39
CA GLY A 10 7.81 -14.95 8.40
C GLY A 10 8.91 -13.93 8.71
N THR A 11 10.14 -14.35 8.62
CA THR A 11 11.32 -13.53 8.94
C THR A 11 11.49 -12.35 7.98
N ASP A 12 11.18 -12.56 6.70
CA ASP A 12 11.43 -11.61 5.61
C ASP A 12 10.22 -11.39 4.69
N ARG A 13 9.11 -12.09 4.97
CA ARG A 13 7.91 -12.10 4.13
C ARG A 13 6.65 -12.23 4.95
N HIS A 14 5.53 -11.87 4.36
CA HIS A 14 4.22 -12.05 5.00
C HIS A 14 3.15 -12.34 3.96
N ILE A 15 2.03 -12.86 4.41
CA ILE A 15 0.83 -13.04 3.60
C ILE A 15 -0.39 -12.60 4.40
N VAL A 16 -1.29 -11.87 3.75
CA VAL A 16 -2.60 -11.50 4.29
C VAL A 16 -3.65 -12.24 3.51
N ILE A 17 -4.54 -12.95 4.21
CA ILE A 17 -5.61 -13.76 3.63
C ILE A 17 -6.93 -13.32 4.22
N TYR A 18 -7.95 -13.09 3.39
CA TYR A 18 -9.30 -12.75 3.83
C TYR A 18 -10.36 -13.13 2.79
N TYR A 19 -11.61 -13.22 3.25
CA TYR A 19 -12.75 -13.43 2.37
C TYR A 19 -13.22 -12.11 1.76
N THR A 20 -13.51 -12.11 0.47
CA THR A 20 -14.02 -10.94 -0.26
C THR A 20 -15.54 -10.87 -0.25
N THR A 21 -16.20 -11.99 0.04
CA THR A 21 -17.66 -12.08 0.04
C THR A 21 -18.19 -12.43 1.43
N LYS A 22 -19.41 -11.95 1.75
CA LYS A 22 -20.11 -12.30 3.00
C LYS A 22 -20.40 -13.81 3.09
N ALA A 23 -20.63 -14.44 1.95
CA ALA A 23 -20.86 -15.89 1.85
C ALA A 23 -19.56 -16.73 2.01
N LYS A 24 -18.40 -16.06 2.11
CA LYS A 24 -17.07 -16.72 2.20
C LYS A 24 -16.77 -17.65 1.01
N SER A 25 -17.36 -17.38 -0.14
CA SER A 25 -17.16 -18.17 -1.37
C SER A 25 -15.87 -17.83 -2.11
N GLU A 26 -15.27 -16.69 -1.79
CA GLU A 26 -14.05 -16.22 -2.43
C GLU A 26 -13.01 -15.82 -1.39
N VAL A 27 -11.77 -16.19 -1.65
CA VAL A 27 -10.60 -15.86 -0.84
C VAL A 27 -9.70 -14.96 -1.65
N TYR A 28 -9.29 -13.86 -1.04
CA TYR A 28 -8.24 -13.00 -1.57
C TYR A 28 -7.00 -13.13 -0.69
N PHE A 29 -5.84 -13.12 -1.33
CA PHE A 29 -4.58 -12.96 -0.61
C PHE A 29 -3.68 -11.95 -1.30
N VAL A 30 -2.85 -11.31 -0.50
CA VAL A 30 -1.74 -10.48 -0.95
C VAL A 30 -0.52 -10.82 -0.11
N THR A 31 0.62 -10.88 -0.77
CA THR A 31 1.87 -11.26 -0.15
C THR A 31 3.04 -10.48 -0.70
N SER A 32 4.12 -10.39 0.05
CA SER A 32 5.39 -9.84 -0.39
C SER A 32 6.52 -10.83 -0.09
N VAL A 33 7.43 -10.95 -1.04
CA VAL A 33 8.65 -11.72 -0.92
C VAL A 33 9.84 -10.82 -1.26
N PRO A 34 11.00 -10.98 -0.61
CA PRO A 34 12.20 -10.30 -1.04
C PRO A 34 12.61 -10.77 -2.43
N GLU A 35 13.06 -9.84 -3.24
CA GLU A 35 13.60 -10.12 -4.56
C GLU A 35 15.08 -9.70 -4.62
N PRO A 36 15.87 -10.26 -5.55
CA PRO A 36 17.22 -9.79 -5.78
C PRO A 36 17.26 -8.29 -6.08
N ALA A 37 18.32 -7.61 -5.64
CA ALA A 37 18.50 -6.16 -5.84
C ALA A 37 18.46 -5.75 -7.33
N GLU A 38 18.78 -6.68 -8.22
CA GLU A 38 18.77 -6.49 -9.67
C GLU A 38 17.44 -6.96 -10.27
N TRP A 39 16.34 -6.33 -9.88
CA TRP A 39 15.05 -6.55 -10.52
C TRP A 39 15.07 -5.98 -11.94
N LEU A 40 15.21 -6.84 -12.93
CA LEU A 40 15.25 -6.46 -14.34
C LEU A 40 13.88 -6.46 -15.02
N THR A 41 12.82 -6.79 -14.30
CA THR A 41 11.48 -6.87 -14.87
C THR A 41 10.90 -5.46 -15.06
N ARG A 42 10.45 -5.16 -16.28
CA ARG A 42 9.76 -3.91 -16.57
C ARG A 42 8.55 -3.75 -15.65
N GLU A 43 8.34 -2.54 -15.14
CA GLU A 43 7.17 -2.21 -14.32
C GLU A 43 5.88 -2.61 -15.04
N SER A 44 5.04 -3.38 -14.36
CA SER A 44 3.77 -3.85 -14.87
C SER A 44 2.84 -4.25 -13.73
N TRP A 45 1.60 -3.79 -13.79
CA TRP A 45 0.53 -4.19 -12.88
C TRP A 45 -0.15 -5.50 -13.30
N SER A 46 0.08 -5.96 -14.51
CA SER A 46 -0.56 -7.15 -15.09
C SER A 46 0.43 -8.29 -15.38
N ALA A 47 1.69 -8.16 -14.99
CA ALA A 47 2.65 -9.24 -15.18
C ALA A 47 2.23 -10.48 -14.41
N LYS A 48 2.24 -11.64 -15.09
CA LYS A 48 1.96 -12.91 -14.44
C LYS A 48 3.18 -13.38 -13.65
N GLY A 49 2.93 -13.83 -12.42
CA GLY A 49 3.92 -14.51 -11.61
C GLY A 49 3.94 -16.03 -11.88
N ASP A 50 5.01 -16.70 -11.48
CA ASP A 50 5.05 -18.16 -11.44
C ASP A 50 4.48 -18.67 -10.10
N VAL A 51 3.36 -19.38 -10.18
CA VAL A 51 2.69 -19.96 -9.02
C VAL A 51 3.57 -20.99 -8.29
N ARG A 52 4.50 -21.63 -8.99
CA ARG A 52 5.43 -22.59 -8.39
C ARG A 52 6.46 -21.87 -7.53
N GLU A 53 7.01 -20.74 -8.03
CA GLU A 53 7.90 -19.88 -7.24
C GLU A 53 7.17 -19.35 -6.00
N LEU A 54 5.93 -18.89 -6.17
CA LEU A 54 5.10 -18.41 -5.07
C LEU A 54 4.89 -19.50 -4.00
N ARG A 55 4.55 -20.73 -4.39
CA ARG A 55 4.35 -21.83 -3.47
C ARG A 55 5.63 -22.23 -2.75
N ALA A 56 6.74 -22.29 -3.48
CA ALA A 56 8.05 -22.60 -2.90
C ALA A 56 8.49 -21.56 -1.86
N ALA A 57 8.17 -20.27 -2.11
CA ALA A 57 8.49 -19.19 -1.19
C ALA A 57 7.74 -19.27 0.17
N TYR A 58 6.68 -20.07 0.27
CA TYR A 58 5.84 -20.24 1.47
C TYR A 58 5.73 -21.69 1.94
N ASP A 59 6.66 -22.55 1.53
CA ASP A 59 6.61 -23.98 1.85
C ASP A 59 6.79 -24.29 3.35
N ASP A 60 7.48 -23.40 4.07
CA ASP A 60 7.67 -23.43 5.52
C ASP A 60 6.54 -22.79 6.33
N PHE A 61 5.54 -22.18 5.66
CA PHE A 61 4.42 -21.53 6.34
C PHE A 61 3.37 -22.57 6.81
N HIS A 62 2.48 -22.08 7.68
CA HIS A 62 1.37 -22.88 8.20
C HIS A 62 0.54 -23.54 7.09
N GLN A 63 -0.04 -24.69 7.37
CA GLN A 63 -0.80 -25.49 6.39
C GLN A 63 -1.93 -24.69 5.71
N ASP A 64 -2.61 -23.79 6.44
CA ASP A 64 -3.68 -22.95 5.86
C ASP A 64 -3.16 -22.04 4.74
N VAL A 65 -1.98 -21.46 4.92
CA VAL A 65 -1.32 -20.64 3.89
C VAL A 65 -1.01 -21.49 2.66
N ARG A 66 -0.39 -22.65 2.87
CA ARG A 66 -0.06 -23.57 1.78
C ARG A 66 -1.31 -24.03 1.03
N ASN A 67 -2.38 -24.36 1.74
CA ASN A 67 -3.65 -24.76 1.12
C ASN A 67 -4.23 -23.68 0.22
N VAL A 68 -4.22 -22.41 0.67
CA VAL A 68 -4.68 -21.26 -0.14
C VAL A 68 -3.82 -21.10 -1.39
N LEU A 69 -2.49 -21.17 -1.26
CA LEU A 69 -1.59 -21.04 -2.39
C LEU A 69 -1.67 -22.22 -3.36
N HIS A 70 -1.94 -23.43 -2.87
CA HIS A 70 -2.18 -24.59 -3.72
C HIS A 70 -3.50 -24.51 -4.50
N ALA A 71 -4.53 -23.89 -3.93
CA ALA A 71 -5.80 -23.66 -4.61
C ALA A 71 -5.74 -22.51 -5.64
N CYS A 72 -4.71 -21.65 -5.58
CA CYS A 72 -4.54 -20.54 -6.50
C CYS A 72 -4.09 -21.02 -7.89
N PRO A 73 -4.87 -20.79 -8.96
CA PRO A 73 -4.53 -21.26 -10.30
C PRO A 73 -3.47 -20.41 -10.98
N ASP A 74 -3.46 -19.09 -10.72
CA ASP A 74 -2.52 -18.11 -11.26
C ASP A 74 -2.33 -16.95 -10.28
N CYS A 75 -1.28 -16.14 -10.49
CA CYS A 75 -1.02 -14.97 -9.69
C CYS A 75 -0.42 -13.84 -10.55
N HIS A 76 -0.55 -12.63 -10.05
CA HIS A 76 0.15 -11.47 -10.59
C HIS A 76 1.33 -11.12 -9.69
N LYS A 77 2.38 -10.60 -10.29
CA LYS A 77 3.61 -10.20 -9.59
C LYS A 77 4.00 -8.80 -10.05
N TRP A 78 4.25 -7.92 -9.10
CA TRP A 78 4.72 -6.56 -9.38
C TRP A 78 5.76 -6.12 -8.37
N ALA A 79 6.66 -5.23 -8.78
CA ALA A 79 7.61 -4.62 -7.89
C ALA A 79 6.89 -3.61 -6.98
N ILE A 80 7.26 -3.59 -5.70
CA ILE A 80 6.88 -2.50 -4.80
C ILE A 80 7.88 -1.38 -5.02
N LEU A 81 7.41 -0.33 -5.68
CA LEU A 81 8.21 0.86 -5.96
C LEU A 81 7.88 1.95 -4.95
N GLU A 82 8.90 2.62 -4.48
CA GLU A 82 8.79 3.77 -3.60
C GLU A 82 9.67 4.92 -4.09
N ARG A 83 9.36 6.10 -3.63
CA ARG A 83 10.19 7.29 -3.84
C ARG A 83 10.14 8.19 -2.63
N GLU A 84 11.09 9.07 -2.52
CA GLU A 84 11.08 10.12 -1.51
C GLU A 84 9.88 11.06 -1.66
N SER A 85 9.48 11.69 -0.56
CA SER A 85 8.42 12.68 -0.57
C SER A 85 8.75 13.82 -1.53
N LEU A 86 7.80 14.15 -2.40
CA LEU A 86 7.96 15.23 -3.36
C LEU A 86 8.11 16.57 -2.65
N ARG A 87 8.97 17.43 -3.18
CA ARG A 87 9.16 18.79 -2.66
C ARG A 87 7.92 19.65 -2.84
N ARG A 88 7.18 19.45 -3.94
CA ARG A 88 6.01 20.24 -4.31
C ARG A 88 4.96 19.33 -4.96
N TRP A 89 3.69 19.54 -4.63
CA TRP A 89 2.57 18.80 -5.16
C TRP A 89 1.76 19.57 -6.21
N SER A 90 1.92 20.90 -6.26
CA SER A 90 1.17 21.74 -7.18
C SER A 90 2.07 22.68 -7.97
N ASP A 91 1.64 22.98 -9.21
CA ASP A 91 2.27 23.94 -10.09
C ASP A 91 1.21 24.67 -10.95
N GLY A 92 1.01 25.94 -10.71
CA GLY A 92 -0.05 26.70 -11.35
C GLY A 92 -1.42 26.05 -11.12
N ARG A 93 -2.07 25.66 -12.20
CA ARG A 93 -3.41 25.05 -12.18
C ARG A 93 -3.39 23.50 -12.20
N VAL A 94 -2.28 22.89 -11.88
CA VAL A 94 -2.10 21.44 -11.79
C VAL A 94 -1.77 21.07 -10.36
N ALA A 95 -2.41 20.06 -9.80
CA ALA A 95 -2.09 19.49 -8.49
C ALA A 95 -2.09 17.95 -8.56
N LEU A 96 -1.17 17.36 -7.81
CA LEU A 96 -1.09 15.92 -7.60
C LEU A 96 -1.93 15.52 -6.39
N LEU A 97 -2.51 14.32 -6.42
CA LEU A 97 -3.34 13.75 -5.35
C LEU A 97 -3.05 12.27 -5.21
N GLY A 98 -3.12 11.75 -3.98
CA GLY A 98 -2.94 10.32 -3.70
C GLY A 98 -1.57 9.81 -4.11
N ASP A 99 -1.50 8.62 -4.72
CA ASP A 99 -0.24 7.99 -5.11
C ASP A 99 0.59 8.81 -6.10
N ALA A 100 -0.04 9.71 -6.86
CA ALA A 100 0.70 10.64 -7.72
C ALA A 100 1.54 11.63 -6.90
N ALA A 101 1.09 12.02 -5.71
CA ALA A 101 1.77 12.94 -4.80
C ALA A 101 2.68 12.21 -3.80
N HIS A 102 2.19 11.13 -3.20
CA HIS A 102 2.82 10.42 -2.09
C HIS A 102 2.66 8.89 -2.17
N PRO A 103 3.19 8.23 -3.23
CA PRO A 103 3.14 6.77 -3.30
C PRO A 103 3.82 6.19 -2.07
N MET A 104 3.21 5.17 -1.47
CA MET A 104 3.72 4.52 -0.27
C MET A 104 3.63 3.01 -0.38
N THR A 105 4.51 2.32 0.33
CA THR A 105 4.45 0.87 0.40
C THR A 105 3.15 0.39 1.05
N PRO A 106 2.61 -0.77 0.68
CA PRO A 106 1.29 -1.23 1.13
C PRO A 106 1.26 -1.73 2.58
N TYR A 107 2.38 -1.72 3.28
CA TYR A 107 2.53 -2.39 4.58
C TYR A 107 1.63 -1.84 5.68
N MET A 108 1.33 -0.56 5.66
CA MET A 108 0.42 0.09 6.61
C MET A 108 -1.03 0.14 6.15
N ALA A 109 -1.33 -0.24 4.90
CA ALA A 109 -2.65 -0.12 4.29
C ALA A 109 -3.25 1.30 4.34
N GLN A 110 -2.39 2.35 4.27
CA GLN A 110 -2.79 3.75 4.40
C GLN A 110 -2.95 4.49 3.06
N GLY A 111 -2.49 3.93 1.93
CA GLY A 111 -2.52 4.61 0.63
C GLY A 111 -3.91 5.10 0.25
N ALA A 112 -4.90 4.20 0.20
CA ALA A 112 -6.28 4.57 -0.14
C ALA A 112 -6.90 5.54 0.89
N ALA A 113 -6.66 5.34 2.19
CA ALA A 113 -7.19 6.20 3.23
C ALA A 113 -6.67 7.63 3.10
N THR A 114 -5.36 7.80 2.92
CA THR A 114 -4.74 9.12 2.72
C THR A 114 -5.22 9.79 1.43
N SER A 115 -5.44 9.04 0.35
CA SER A 115 -5.99 9.57 -0.91
C SER A 115 -7.44 10.08 -0.74
N ILE A 116 -8.26 9.39 0.04
CA ILE A 116 -9.63 9.83 0.37
C ILE A 116 -9.58 11.12 1.23
N GLU A 117 -8.69 11.17 2.23
CA GLU A 117 -8.47 12.39 3.01
C GLU A 117 -8.02 13.56 2.14
N ASP A 118 -7.12 13.31 1.18
CA ASP A 118 -6.67 14.32 0.22
C ASP A 118 -7.83 14.90 -0.59
N ALA A 119 -8.68 14.03 -1.14
CA ALA A 119 -9.84 14.46 -1.91
C ALA A 119 -10.78 15.34 -1.08
N ALA A 120 -11.03 14.98 0.18
CA ALA A 120 -11.88 15.76 1.08
C ALA A 120 -11.28 17.13 1.41
N VAL A 121 -9.97 17.21 1.65
CA VAL A 121 -9.28 18.47 1.95
C VAL A 121 -9.19 19.35 0.70
N LEU A 122 -8.85 18.76 -0.46
CA LEU A 122 -8.81 19.48 -1.74
C LEU A 122 -10.18 20.08 -2.09
N ALA A 123 -11.26 19.32 -1.95
CA ALA A 123 -12.61 19.81 -2.19
C ALA A 123 -12.94 21.02 -1.32
N ARG A 124 -12.62 20.97 -0.02
CA ARG A 124 -12.82 22.11 0.91
C ARG A 124 -11.99 23.34 0.53
N CYS A 125 -10.75 23.14 0.09
CA CYS A 125 -9.89 24.25 -0.34
C CYS A 125 -10.43 24.93 -1.61
N LEU A 126 -10.98 24.15 -2.54
CA LEU A 126 -11.59 24.66 -3.77
C LEU A 126 -12.92 25.36 -3.51
N ASP A 127 -13.77 24.80 -2.64
CA ASP A 127 -15.05 25.41 -2.26
C ASP A 127 -14.85 26.80 -1.59
N ALA A 128 -13.82 26.92 -0.75
CA ALA A 128 -13.49 28.15 -0.06
C ALA A 128 -13.12 29.32 -1.01
N VAL A 129 -12.62 29.03 -2.20
CA VAL A 129 -12.20 30.06 -3.18
C VAL A 129 -13.20 30.27 -4.32
N LYS A 130 -14.26 29.47 -4.40
CA LYS A 130 -15.31 29.55 -5.43
C LYS A 130 -14.77 29.65 -6.86
N GLY A 131 -13.57 29.09 -7.11
CA GLY A 131 -12.92 29.07 -8.42
C GLY A 131 -12.10 30.31 -8.77
N GLU A 132 -12.03 31.33 -7.91
CA GLU A 132 -11.28 32.57 -8.20
C GLU A 132 -9.78 32.43 -7.97
N ASP A 133 -9.36 31.65 -6.94
CA ASP A 133 -7.94 31.43 -6.58
C ASP A 133 -7.61 29.95 -6.49
N ILE A 134 -7.62 29.26 -7.63
CA ILE A 134 -7.34 27.83 -7.69
C ILE A 134 -5.90 27.50 -7.25
N GLU A 135 -4.93 28.32 -7.64
CA GLU A 135 -3.53 28.12 -7.25
C GLU A 135 -3.34 28.25 -5.73
N GLY A 136 -3.99 29.21 -5.11
CA GLY A 136 -4.00 29.37 -3.66
C GLY A 136 -4.71 28.22 -2.97
N ALA A 137 -5.79 27.67 -3.55
CA ALA A 137 -6.46 26.48 -3.04
C ALA A 137 -5.53 25.25 -3.05
N PHE A 138 -4.77 25.04 -4.12
CA PHE A 138 -3.81 23.95 -4.22
C PHE A 138 -2.64 24.09 -3.24
N LYS A 139 -2.13 25.29 -3.05
CA LYS A 139 -1.09 25.56 -2.04
C LYS A 139 -1.59 25.28 -0.62
N ARG A 140 -2.84 25.65 -0.30
CA ARG A 140 -3.46 25.33 0.99
C ARG A 140 -3.65 23.83 1.16
N TYR A 141 -4.16 23.14 0.15
CA TYR A 141 -4.29 21.71 0.15
C TYR A 141 -2.93 21.02 0.45
N GLU A 142 -1.88 21.36 -0.30
CA GLU A 142 -0.53 20.85 -0.10
C GLU A 142 -0.03 21.10 1.33
N ALA A 143 -0.19 22.33 1.84
CA ALA A 143 0.25 22.71 3.18
C ALA A 143 -0.45 21.92 4.29
N HIS A 144 -1.73 21.56 4.11
CA HIS A 144 -2.48 20.76 5.07
C HIS A 144 -2.18 19.26 5.00
N ARG A 145 -1.90 18.74 3.81
CA ARG A 145 -1.79 17.29 3.61
C ARG A 145 -0.37 16.76 3.67
N LYS A 146 0.56 17.46 3.02
CA LYS A 146 1.93 16.99 2.86
C LYS A 146 2.66 16.64 4.17
N PRO A 147 2.57 17.43 5.25
CA PRO A 147 3.27 17.08 6.49
C PRO A 147 2.84 15.71 7.03
N ARG A 148 1.52 15.44 7.04
CA ARG A 148 0.98 14.16 7.53
C ARG A 148 1.34 13.00 6.60
N THR A 149 1.11 13.15 5.30
CA THR A 149 1.34 12.06 4.33
C THR A 149 2.82 11.73 4.19
N SER A 150 3.73 12.71 4.29
CA SER A 150 5.17 12.45 4.29
C SER A 150 5.62 11.61 5.48
N VAL A 151 5.04 11.83 6.66
CA VAL A 151 5.31 10.99 7.84
C VAL A 151 4.81 9.56 7.62
N VAL A 152 3.57 9.41 7.15
CA VAL A 152 3.00 8.08 6.86
C VAL A 152 3.81 7.35 5.80
N GLN A 153 4.22 8.04 4.73
CA GLN A 153 5.09 7.50 3.68
C GLN A 153 6.42 7.01 4.24
N ALA A 154 7.11 7.84 5.03
CA ALA A 154 8.39 7.48 5.64
C ALA A 154 8.28 6.27 6.58
N ILE A 155 7.25 6.21 7.43
CA ILE A 155 7.01 5.09 8.33
C ILE A 155 6.69 3.82 7.53
N SER A 156 5.87 3.93 6.48
CA SER A 156 5.53 2.79 5.63
C SER A 156 6.75 2.23 4.91
N SER A 157 7.63 3.10 4.39
CA SER A 157 8.87 2.72 3.72
C SER A 157 9.88 2.10 4.68
N ALA A 158 10.06 2.67 5.88
CA ALA A 158 10.95 2.12 6.89
C ALA A 158 10.56 0.72 7.32
N ASN A 159 9.24 0.43 7.36
CA ASN A 159 8.66 -0.88 7.67
C ASN A 159 9.32 -1.58 8.88
N THR A 160 9.73 -0.81 9.88
CA THR A 160 10.51 -1.29 11.03
C THR A 160 9.74 -2.30 11.87
N TRP A 161 8.42 -2.15 11.95
CA TRP A 161 7.52 -3.02 12.69
C TRP A 161 7.38 -4.44 12.07
N MET A 162 7.75 -4.63 10.80
CA MET A 162 7.88 -5.96 10.19
C MET A 162 9.26 -6.59 10.40
N ARG A 163 10.25 -5.79 10.78
CA ARG A 163 11.64 -6.22 10.97
C ARG A 163 12.02 -6.42 12.44
N GLN A 164 11.15 -6.02 13.35
CA GLN A 164 11.36 -6.09 14.80
C GLN A 164 10.17 -6.78 15.45
N GLU A 165 10.40 -7.57 16.50
CA GLU A 165 9.37 -8.29 17.25
C GLU A 165 8.46 -7.36 18.08
N THR A 166 8.74 -6.07 18.13
CA THR A 166 7.98 -5.09 18.89
C THR A 166 6.94 -4.39 18.04
N ASN A 167 5.68 -4.42 18.49
CA ASN A 167 4.64 -3.57 17.92
C ASN A 167 4.88 -2.12 18.35
N PRO A 168 4.97 -1.18 17.43
CA PRO A 168 5.14 0.23 17.80
C PRO A 168 3.85 0.76 18.46
N ASP A 169 4.00 1.56 19.52
CA ASP A 169 2.89 2.10 20.32
C ASP A 169 1.86 2.85 19.47
N TRP A 170 2.29 3.53 18.42
CA TRP A 170 1.40 4.27 17.50
C TRP A 170 0.42 3.38 16.70
N LEU A 171 0.64 2.06 16.66
CA LEU A 171 -0.24 1.14 15.93
C LEU A 171 -1.57 0.91 16.67
N TYR A 172 -1.59 1.12 17.98
CA TYR A 172 -2.72 0.84 18.88
C TYR A 172 -3.15 2.06 19.69
N GLY A 173 -2.45 3.18 19.57
CA GLY A 173 -2.69 4.41 20.34
C GLY A 173 -3.84 5.27 19.87
#